data_4c62c8b7d1358cd45bb53b95f4b00bc7
#
_entry.id   4c62c8b7d1358cd45bb53b95f4b00bc7
#
_cell.length_a   1.000
_cell.length_b   1.000
_cell.length_c   1.000
_cell.angle_alpha   90.00
_cell.angle_beta   90.00
_cell.angle_gamma   90.00
#
_symmetry.space_group_name_H-M   'P 1'
#
loop_
_entity.id
_entity.type
_entity.pdbx_description
1 polymer ?
#
loop_
_entity_poly.entity_id
_entity_poly.type
_entity_poly.pdbx_seq_one_letter_code
_entity_poly.pdbx_strand_id
1 'polypeptide(L)'
;MSGIVYVNGQKVDKAGTPVAADAVLEVRGHTLRYVSRGGLKLEKAMAAFPITLTDCICADIGASTDCMLQNGAKKVYAVDVGYGQLDWRLRSDERVVCMERTNARYLTHEQIPDELDFASVDVSFISLKLILPALAGLLKPDGHAVCLVKPQFEAGREKVGKKGVVRDPAVHLEVLEHFLEHAKESRFTVLGLTYSPIRGPEGNI
;
A
#
# COMPACT_ATOMS: atom_id res chain seq x y z
N MET A 1 -15.74 -2.81 7.29
CA MET A 1 -15.96 -2.13 8.60
C MET A 1 -15.52 -3.07 9.69
N SER A 2 -14.89 -2.57 10.75
CA SER A 2 -14.30 -3.40 11.82
C SER A 2 -15.33 -4.03 12.78
N GLY A 3 -16.62 -3.65 12.68
CA GLY A 3 -17.67 -4.14 13.58
C GLY A 3 -17.44 -3.82 15.05
N ILE A 4 -16.81 -2.69 15.33
CA ILE A 4 -16.42 -2.28 16.69
C ILE A 4 -17.30 -1.17 17.28
N VAL A 5 -18.24 -0.62 16.50
CA VAL A 5 -19.13 0.44 16.98
C VAL A 5 -20.41 -0.17 17.57
N TYR A 6 -20.75 0.30 18.75
CA TYR A 6 -21.97 -0.07 19.47
C TYR A 6 -22.79 1.18 19.76
N VAL A 7 -24.10 1.09 19.59
CA VAL A 7 -25.07 2.14 19.91
C VAL A 7 -26.02 1.58 20.97
N ASN A 8 -26.07 2.20 22.13
CA ASN A 8 -26.85 1.72 23.27
C ASN A 8 -26.60 0.23 23.59
N GLY A 9 -25.32 -0.18 23.48
CA GLY A 9 -24.89 -1.57 23.72
C GLY A 9 -25.13 -2.55 22.57
N GLN A 10 -25.81 -2.16 21.48
CA GLN A 10 -26.03 -3.00 20.29
C GLN A 10 -25.00 -2.69 19.20
N LYS A 11 -24.47 -3.74 18.58
CA LYS A 11 -23.49 -3.62 17.50
C LYS A 11 -24.12 -3.02 16.24
N VAL A 12 -23.44 -2.02 15.65
CA VAL A 12 -23.86 -1.37 14.41
C VAL A 12 -22.74 -1.48 13.36
N ASP A 13 -23.06 -2.21 12.28
CA ASP A 13 -22.06 -2.54 11.24
C ASP A 13 -22.17 -1.69 9.97
N LYS A 14 -23.26 -0.92 9.81
CA LYS A 14 -23.47 -0.08 8.62
C LYS A 14 -23.08 1.35 8.90
N ALA A 15 -22.21 1.93 8.06
CA ALA A 15 -22.00 3.38 8.04
C ALA A 15 -23.27 4.10 7.64
N GLY A 16 -23.52 5.27 8.25
CA GLY A 16 -24.73 6.06 7.98
C GLY A 16 -26.01 5.52 8.62
N THR A 17 -25.94 4.53 9.52
CA THR A 17 -27.11 4.14 10.33
C THR A 17 -27.58 5.33 11.14
N PRO A 18 -28.86 5.76 11.00
CA PRO A 18 -29.42 6.84 11.83
C PRO A 18 -29.42 6.43 13.29
N VAL A 19 -28.94 7.32 14.17
CA VAL A 19 -28.94 7.13 15.62
C VAL A 19 -29.60 8.31 16.29
N ALA A 20 -30.22 8.10 17.44
CA ALA A 20 -30.80 9.19 18.22
C ALA A 20 -29.67 10.13 18.72
N ALA A 21 -30.00 11.40 18.87
CA ALA A 21 -29.01 12.43 19.27
C ALA A 21 -28.42 12.18 20.68
N ASP A 22 -29.16 11.49 21.51
CA ASP A 22 -28.81 11.09 22.90
C ASP A 22 -28.28 9.67 23.00
N ALA A 23 -28.06 8.99 21.86
CA ALA A 23 -27.57 7.61 21.86
C ALA A 23 -26.15 7.52 22.43
N VAL A 24 -25.93 6.52 23.29
CA VAL A 24 -24.61 6.20 23.81
C VAL A 24 -23.82 5.44 22.75
N LEU A 25 -22.73 6.07 22.28
CA LEU A 25 -21.82 5.48 21.30
C LEU A 25 -20.61 4.90 22.03
N GLU A 26 -20.34 3.62 21.77
CA GLU A 26 -19.17 2.93 22.29
C GLU A 26 -18.37 2.33 21.16
N VAL A 27 -17.04 2.42 21.24
CA VAL A 27 -16.11 1.69 20.38
C VAL A 27 -15.51 0.56 21.23
N ARG A 28 -15.83 -0.69 20.89
CA ARG A 28 -15.32 -1.88 21.60
C ARG A 28 -14.35 -2.64 20.71
N GLY A 29 -13.16 -2.89 21.23
CA GLY A 29 -12.08 -3.60 20.52
C GLY A 29 -10.91 -2.69 20.17
N HIS A 30 -9.90 -3.26 19.56
CA HIS A 30 -8.74 -2.51 19.11
C HIS A 30 -9.06 -1.74 17.83
N THR A 31 -8.84 -0.44 17.84
CA THR A 31 -8.79 0.36 16.61
C THR A 31 -7.59 -0.09 15.77
N LEU A 32 -7.73 -0.05 14.46
CA LEU A 32 -6.58 -0.29 13.60
C LEU A 32 -5.48 0.72 13.96
N ARG A 33 -4.23 0.23 14.05
CA ARG A 33 -3.07 1.09 14.32
C ARG A 33 -2.89 2.16 13.24
N TYR A 34 -3.23 1.81 12.02
CA TYR A 34 -3.13 2.68 10.84
C TYR A 34 -4.51 3.02 10.31
N VAL A 35 -4.63 4.13 9.58
CA VAL A 35 -5.89 4.57 8.94
C VAL A 35 -6.43 3.55 7.94
N SER A 36 -5.57 2.69 7.40
CA SER A 36 -5.93 1.59 6.51
C SER A 36 -5.18 0.30 6.85
N ARG A 37 -5.71 -0.84 6.35
CA ARG A 37 -5.02 -2.14 6.46
C ARG A 37 -3.71 -2.19 5.64
N GLY A 38 -3.53 -1.26 4.70
CA GLY A 38 -2.30 -1.15 3.90
C GLY A 38 -1.05 -1.00 4.77
N GLY A 39 -1.14 -0.18 5.83
CA GLY A 39 -0.04 0.03 6.78
C GLY A 39 0.49 -1.26 7.42
N LEU A 40 -0.38 -2.25 7.67
CA LEU A 40 0.04 -3.55 8.22
C LEU A 40 0.97 -4.34 7.29
N LYS A 41 0.84 -4.15 5.97
CA LYS A 41 1.69 -4.81 4.98
C LYS A 41 3.11 -4.25 5.03
N LEU A 42 3.23 -2.92 5.06
CA LEU A 42 4.52 -2.27 5.20
C LEU A 42 5.16 -2.56 6.57
N GLU A 43 4.38 -2.54 7.66
CA GLU A 43 4.85 -2.92 8.99
C GLU A 43 5.45 -4.34 9.00
N LYS A 44 4.79 -5.30 8.31
CA LYS A 44 5.31 -6.66 8.18
C LYS A 44 6.64 -6.71 7.41
N ALA A 45 6.78 -5.92 6.35
CA ALA A 45 8.03 -5.82 5.61
C ALA A 45 9.15 -5.22 6.46
N MET A 46 8.86 -4.16 7.22
CA MET A 46 9.81 -3.54 8.15
C MET A 46 10.23 -4.47 9.30
N ALA A 47 9.33 -5.36 9.73
CA ALA A 47 9.66 -6.39 10.72
C ALA A 47 10.51 -7.55 10.14
N ALA A 48 10.43 -7.78 8.83
CA ALA A 48 11.16 -8.86 8.15
C ALA A 48 12.53 -8.41 7.60
N PHE A 49 12.67 -7.13 7.29
CA PHE A 49 13.86 -6.55 6.66
C PHE A 49 14.38 -5.36 7.47
N PRO A 50 15.69 -5.05 7.41
CA PRO A 50 16.29 -3.92 8.13
C PRO A 50 15.95 -2.57 7.44
N ILE A 51 14.68 -2.18 7.47
CA ILE A 51 14.17 -0.94 6.88
C ILE A 51 14.01 0.10 7.99
N THR A 52 14.61 1.27 7.81
CA THR A 52 14.46 2.45 8.67
C THR A 52 13.90 3.60 7.84
N LEU A 53 12.87 4.27 8.36
CA LEU A 53 12.21 5.39 7.66
C LEU A 53 12.47 6.74 8.34
N THR A 54 13.20 6.75 9.46
CA THR A 54 13.53 8.00 10.18
C THR A 54 14.25 8.98 9.26
N ASP A 55 13.71 10.20 9.18
CA ASP A 55 14.18 11.29 8.36
C ASP A 55 14.17 11.04 6.84
N CYS A 56 13.58 9.94 6.38
CA CYS A 56 13.48 9.59 4.97
C CYS A 56 12.43 10.43 4.24
N ILE A 57 12.73 10.74 2.97
CA ILE A 57 11.78 11.23 1.97
C ILE A 57 11.23 10.00 1.24
N CYS A 58 9.93 9.79 1.33
CA CYS A 58 9.29 8.57 0.88
C CYS A 58 8.24 8.82 -0.21
N ALA A 59 7.99 7.81 -1.04
CA ALA A 59 6.77 7.73 -1.85
C ALA A 59 5.91 6.55 -1.40
N ASP A 60 4.64 6.80 -1.20
CA ASP A 60 3.60 5.78 -1.01
C ASP A 60 2.75 5.70 -2.27
N ILE A 61 2.94 4.65 -3.04
CA ILE A 61 2.12 4.35 -4.22
C ILE A 61 1.08 3.32 -3.77
N GLY A 62 0.07 3.81 -3.03
CA GLY A 62 -0.92 2.92 -2.42
C GLY A 62 -1.52 3.41 -1.11
N ALA A 63 -1.38 2.65 -0.02
CA ALA A 63 -2.12 2.87 1.22
C ALA A 63 -1.28 2.68 2.49
N SER A 64 0.00 3.08 2.48
CA SER A 64 0.95 2.90 3.58
C SER A 64 1.44 4.21 4.22
N THR A 65 0.94 5.37 3.78
CA THR A 65 1.37 6.72 4.19
C THR A 65 1.41 6.85 5.73
N ASP A 66 0.35 6.46 6.42
CA ASP A 66 0.28 6.53 7.88
C ASP A 66 1.37 5.68 8.57
N CYS A 67 1.64 4.49 8.04
CA CYS A 67 2.72 3.64 8.52
C CYS A 67 4.09 4.32 8.37
N MET A 68 4.34 4.97 7.23
CA MET A 68 5.60 5.70 7.01
C MET A 68 5.76 6.85 8.00
N LEU A 69 4.72 7.65 8.20
CA LEU A 69 4.74 8.79 9.13
C LEU A 69 4.96 8.36 10.59
N GLN A 70 4.29 7.27 11.02
CA GLN A 70 4.46 6.70 12.36
C GLN A 70 5.85 6.11 12.60
N ASN A 71 6.56 5.75 11.54
CA ASN A 71 7.94 5.25 11.59
C ASN A 71 8.98 6.33 11.25
N GLY A 72 8.62 7.61 11.35
CA GLY A 72 9.55 8.73 11.34
C GLY A 72 9.89 9.30 9.97
N ALA A 73 9.12 8.97 8.92
CA ALA A 73 9.32 9.60 7.61
C ALA A 73 9.20 11.12 7.71
N LYS A 74 10.19 11.82 7.14
CA LYS A 74 10.25 13.28 7.11
C LYS A 74 9.24 13.88 6.13
N LYS A 75 9.03 13.19 5.00
CA LYS A 75 8.12 13.62 3.95
C LYS A 75 7.59 12.40 3.20
N VAL A 76 6.31 12.40 2.84
CA VAL A 76 5.69 11.31 2.09
C VAL A 76 4.90 11.87 0.91
N TYR A 77 5.25 11.47 -0.29
CA TYR A 77 4.46 11.67 -1.49
C TYR A 77 3.41 10.55 -1.58
N ALA A 78 2.15 10.87 -1.27
CA ALA A 78 1.04 9.91 -1.29
C ALA A 78 0.38 9.92 -2.67
N VAL A 79 0.72 8.92 -3.49
CA VAL A 79 0.32 8.83 -4.89
C VAL A 79 -0.84 7.87 -5.07
N ASP A 80 -1.95 8.33 -5.65
CA ASP A 80 -3.11 7.50 -5.99
C ASP A 80 -3.74 7.95 -7.32
N VAL A 81 -4.19 6.98 -8.13
CA VAL A 81 -4.92 7.29 -9.37
C VAL A 81 -6.36 7.76 -9.08
N GLY A 82 -6.92 7.40 -7.93
CA GLY A 82 -8.23 7.79 -7.45
C GLY A 82 -8.29 9.21 -6.92
N TYR A 83 -9.47 9.57 -6.46
CA TYR A 83 -9.74 10.84 -5.81
C TYR A 83 -10.47 10.61 -4.47
N GLY A 84 -10.09 11.36 -3.42
CA GLY A 84 -10.70 11.23 -2.10
C GLY A 84 -10.35 9.92 -1.38
N GLN A 85 -9.28 9.25 -1.78
CA GLN A 85 -8.85 7.97 -1.17
C GLN A 85 -8.03 8.18 0.10
N LEU A 86 -7.24 9.26 0.15
CA LEU A 86 -6.39 9.56 1.29
C LEU A 86 -7.23 10.08 2.46
N ASP A 87 -7.05 9.46 3.65
CA ASP A 87 -7.71 9.88 4.89
C ASP A 87 -7.44 11.37 5.15
N TRP A 88 -8.45 12.11 5.62
CA TRP A 88 -8.37 13.55 5.81
C TRP A 88 -7.26 13.96 6.79
N ARG A 89 -6.94 13.13 7.80
CA ARG A 89 -5.86 13.36 8.76
C ARG A 89 -4.50 13.37 8.09
N LEU A 90 -4.30 12.45 7.12
CA LEU A 90 -3.06 12.39 6.34
C LEU A 90 -2.98 13.54 5.34
N ARG A 91 -4.11 13.90 4.75
CA ARG A 91 -4.19 15.04 3.82
C ARG A 91 -3.84 16.37 4.50
N SER A 92 -4.10 16.50 5.80
CA SER A 92 -3.84 17.69 6.59
C SER A 92 -2.46 17.70 7.27
N ASP A 93 -1.69 16.60 7.18
CA ASP A 93 -0.35 16.52 7.73
C ASP A 93 0.65 17.23 6.81
N GLU A 94 1.38 18.21 7.34
CA GLU A 94 2.33 19.03 6.57
C GLU A 94 3.48 18.23 5.93
N ARG A 95 3.74 17.02 6.44
CA ARG A 95 4.72 16.08 5.88
C ARG A 95 4.21 15.35 4.65
N VAL A 96 2.92 15.43 4.32
CA VAL A 96 2.29 14.68 3.24
C VAL A 96 2.03 15.56 2.03
N VAL A 97 2.56 15.16 0.89
CA VAL A 97 2.22 15.70 -0.42
C VAL A 97 1.15 14.80 -1.05
N CYS A 98 -0.10 15.25 -1.06
CA CYS A 98 -1.21 14.49 -1.62
C CYS A 98 -1.21 14.59 -3.15
N MET A 99 -0.99 13.45 -3.82
CA MET A 99 -0.91 13.35 -5.29
C MET A 99 -2.01 12.42 -5.82
N GLU A 100 -3.24 12.84 -5.67
CA GLU A 100 -4.40 12.13 -6.24
C GLU A 100 -4.53 12.37 -7.75
N ARG A 101 -5.32 11.51 -8.44
CA ARG A 101 -5.47 11.50 -9.91
C ARG A 101 -4.12 11.42 -10.64
N THR A 102 -3.15 10.78 -10.00
CA THR A 102 -1.78 10.68 -10.50
C THR A 102 -1.47 9.21 -10.84
N ASN A 103 -1.11 8.96 -12.08
CA ASN A 103 -0.72 7.61 -12.50
C ASN A 103 0.78 7.41 -12.25
N ALA A 104 1.10 6.53 -11.31
CA ALA A 104 2.46 6.24 -10.89
C ALA A 104 3.39 5.75 -12.03
N ARG A 105 2.83 5.20 -13.11
CA ARG A 105 3.59 4.80 -14.31
C ARG A 105 4.36 5.96 -14.96
N TYR A 106 3.87 7.17 -14.80
CA TYR A 106 4.40 8.35 -15.50
C TYR A 106 5.04 9.37 -14.56
N LEU A 107 5.35 8.97 -13.33
CA LEU A 107 6.01 9.83 -12.37
C LEU A 107 7.43 10.19 -12.82
N THR A 108 7.75 11.45 -12.67
CA THR A 108 9.07 12.01 -12.95
C THR A 108 9.46 13.03 -11.87
N HIS A 109 10.68 13.57 -11.93
CA HIS A 109 11.14 14.65 -11.06
C HIS A 109 10.38 15.97 -11.24
N GLU A 110 9.56 16.11 -12.28
CA GLU A 110 8.66 17.27 -12.42
C GLU A 110 7.53 17.24 -11.37
N GLN A 111 7.04 16.05 -11.02
CA GLN A 111 6.00 15.88 -9.99
C GLN A 111 6.58 15.60 -8.59
N ILE A 112 7.70 14.87 -8.53
CA ILE A 112 8.43 14.54 -7.30
C ILE A 112 9.85 15.08 -7.44
N PRO A 113 10.08 16.35 -7.05
CA PRO A 113 11.40 16.99 -7.24
C PRO A 113 12.48 16.45 -6.31
N ASP A 114 12.11 15.83 -5.19
CA ASP A 114 13.05 15.23 -4.26
C ASP A 114 13.53 13.85 -4.76
N GLU A 115 14.79 13.51 -4.49
CA GLU A 115 15.26 12.13 -4.58
C GLU A 115 14.73 11.34 -3.38
N LEU A 116 14.17 10.18 -3.65
CA LEU A 116 13.51 9.36 -2.63
C LEU A 116 14.50 8.41 -1.94
N ASP A 117 14.42 8.33 -0.62
CA ASP A 117 15.14 7.33 0.18
C ASP A 117 14.39 5.97 0.16
N PHE A 118 13.06 6.03 0.11
CA PHE A 118 12.23 4.83 0.22
C PHE A 118 10.93 4.96 -0.58
N ALA A 119 10.43 3.83 -1.08
CA ALA A 119 9.09 3.76 -1.65
C ALA A 119 8.34 2.48 -1.23
N SER A 120 7.03 2.60 -1.03
CA SER A 120 6.10 1.48 -0.89
C SER A 120 5.16 1.44 -2.09
N VAL A 121 4.97 0.25 -2.66
CA VAL A 121 4.12 0.06 -3.84
C VAL A 121 3.06 -1.01 -3.55
N ASP A 122 1.82 -0.59 -3.38
CA ASP A 122 0.64 -1.45 -3.16
C ASP A 122 -0.48 -1.06 -4.15
N VAL A 123 -0.24 -1.30 -5.43
CA VAL A 123 -1.14 -0.94 -6.53
C VAL A 123 -2.11 -2.06 -6.88
N SER A 124 -3.22 -1.72 -7.55
CA SER A 124 -4.21 -2.66 -8.06
C SER A 124 -4.50 -2.41 -9.53
N PHE A 125 -4.86 -3.48 -10.26
CA PHE A 125 -5.25 -3.44 -11.69
C PHE A 125 -4.13 -3.00 -12.65
N ILE A 126 -2.87 -3.07 -12.20
CA ILE A 126 -1.68 -2.76 -12.99
C ILE A 126 -0.54 -3.68 -12.57
N SER A 127 0.30 -4.09 -13.51
CA SER A 127 1.53 -4.85 -13.22
C SER A 127 2.63 -3.92 -12.71
N LEU A 128 3.40 -4.41 -11.74
CA LEU A 128 4.59 -3.74 -11.21
C LEU A 128 5.65 -3.48 -12.29
N LYS A 129 5.71 -4.30 -13.34
CA LYS A 129 6.55 -4.07 -14.52
C LYS A 129 6.43 -2.65 -15.07
N LEU A 130 5.23 -2.06 -15.00
CA LEU A 130 4.96 -0.73 -15.54
C LEU A 130 5.30 0.40 -14.55
N ILE A 131 5.45 0.09 -13.27
CA ILE A 131 5.73 1.06 -12.20
C ILE A 131 7.23 1.14 -11.91
N LEU A 132 7.93 -0.01 -11.92
CA LEU A 132 9.33 -0.10 -11.53
C LEU A 132 10.26 0.86 -12.31
N PRO A 133 10.12 1.08 -13.64
CA PRO A 133 10.99 2.01 -14.37
C PRO A 133 10.87 3.46 -13.88
N ALA A 134 9.64 3.94 -13.63
CA ALA A 134 9.43 5.29 -13.09
C ALA A 134 10.00 5.42 -11.67
N LEU A 135 9.78 4.40 -10.84
CA LEU A 135 10.29 4.36 -9.48
C LEU A 135 11.83 4.38 -9.43
N ALA A 136 12.49 3.62 -10.31
CA ALA A 136 13.95 3.60 -10.41
C ALA A 136 14.56 4.96 -10.76
N GLY A 137 13.80 5.80 -11.48
CA GLY A 137 14.23 7.16 -11.83
C GLY A 137 14.07 8.17 -10.69
N LEU A 138 13.33 7.84 -9.63
CA LEU A 138 13.03 8.72 -8.50
C LEU A 138 13.79 8.36 -7.23
N LEU A 139 14.21 7.11 -7.10
CA LEU A 139 14.97 6.63 -5.95
C LEU A 139 16.45 7.04 -6.04
N LYS A 140 17.03 7.34 -4.89
CA LYS A 140 18.48 7.46 -4.75
C LYS A 140 19.18 6.15 -5.15
N PRO A 141 20.47 6.17 -5.49
CA PRO A 141 21.23 4.95 -5.84
C PRO A 141 21.20 3.86 -4.76
N ASP A 142 21.13 4.26 -3.48
CA ASP A 142 21.00 3.39 -2.30
C ASP A 142 19.59 3.36 -1.72
N GLY A 143 18.62 3.94 -2.44
CA GLY A 143 17.22 3.94 -2.05
C GLY A 143 16.58 2.56 -2.13
N HIS A 144 15.58 2.32 -1.30
CA HIS A 144 14.92 1.04 -1.17
C HIS A 144 13.45 1.11 -1.57
N ALA A 145 12.91 -0.01 -2.05
CA ALA A 145 11.49 -0.15 -2.32
C ALA A 145 10.92 -1.44 -1.72
N VAL A 146 9.69 -1.36 -1.21
CA VAL A 146 8.86 -2.52 -0.85
C VAL A 146 7.69 -2.59 -1.81
N CYS A 147 7.62 -3.67 -2.59
CA CYS A 147 6.57 -3.88 -3.58
C CYS A 147 5.68 -5.05 -3.19
N LEU A 148 4.37 -4.84 -3.13
CA LEU A 148 3.40 -5.92 -2.94
C LEU A 148 3.10 -6.57 -4.29
N VAL A 149 3.67 -7.76 -4.52
CA VAL A 149 3.39 -8.57 -5.71
C VAL A 149 2.01 -9.20 -5.56
N LYS A 150 1.08 -8.87 -6.47
CA LYS A 150 -0.29 -9.39 -6.46
C LYS A 150 -0.49 -10.32 -7.65
N PRO A 151 -0.50 -11.64 -7.45
CA PRO A 151 -0.57 -12.60 -8.57
C PRO A 151 -1.71 -12.35 -9.54
N GLN A 152 -2.86 -11.89 -9.05
CA GLN A 152 -4.04 -11.62 -9.89
C GLN A 152 -3.86 -10.43 -10.87
N PHE A 153 -2.85 -9.59 -10.69
CA PHE A 153 -2.54 -8.47 -11.60
C PHE A 153 -1.24 -8.69 -12.39
N GLU A 154 -0.49 -9.74 -12.05
CA GLU A 154 0.77 -10.10 -12.71
C GLU A 154 0.61 -11.32 -13.64
N ALA A 155 -0.19 -12.32 -13.24
CA ALA A 155 -0.50 -13.46 -14.07
C ALA A 155 -1.46 -13.07 -15.22
N GLY A 156 -1.34 -13.69 -16.39
CA GLY A 156 -2.28 -13.53 -17.49
C GLY A 156 -3.73 -13.85 -17.06
N ARG A 157 -4.71 -13.25 -17.72
CA ARG A 157 -6.15 -13.40 -17.40
C ARG A 157 -6.60 -14.87 -17.37
N GLU A 158 -6.01 -15.72 -18.19
CA GLU A 158 -6.28 -17.17 -18.30
C GLU A 158 -5.89 -17.94 -17.03
N LYS A 159 -4.98 -17.41 -16.22
CA LYS A 159 -4.51 -18.01 -14.95
C LYS A 159 -5.27 -17.51 -13.72
N VAL A 160 -6.14 -16.54 -13.92
CA VAL A 160 -6.94 -15.94 -12.83
C VAL A 160 -8.31 -16.59 -12.78
N GLY A 161 -8.65 -17.20 -11.64
CA GLY A 161 -9.94 -17.86 -11.43
C GLY A 161 -11.14 -16.91 -11.45
N LYS A 162 -12.37 -17.48 -11.53
CA LYS A 162 -13.65 -16.75 -11.67
C LYS A 162 -13.89 -15.63 -10.67
N LYS A 163 -13.29 -15.67 -9.48
CA LYS A 163 -13.40 -14.64 -8.43
C LYS A 163 -12.17 -13.72 -8.38
N GLY A 164 -11.34 -13.68 -9.41
CA GLY A 164 -10.11 -12.87 -9.39
C GLY A 164 -9.04 -13.44 -8.43
N VAL A 165 -9.06 -14.76 -8.16
CA VAL A 165 -8.11 -15.41 -7.23
C VAL A 165 -7.21 -16.36 -7.99
N VAL A 166 -5.91 -16.19 -7.82
CA VAL A 166 -4.88 -17.15 -8.26
C VAL A 166 -4.65 -18.13 -7.12
N ARG A 167 -4.83 -19.43 -7.40
CA ARG A 167 -4.73 -20.50 -6.38
C ARG A 167 -3.64 -21.50 -6.66
N ASP A 168 -3.19 -21.58 -7.88
CA ASP A 168 -2.15 -22.51 -8.30
C ASP A 168 -0.78 -22.03 -7.80
N PRO A 169 -0.09 -22.82 -6.95
CA PRO A 169 1.25 -22.48 -6.48
C PRO A 169 2.28 -22.30 -7.61
N ALA A 170 2.12 -23.03 -8.72
CA ALA A 170 3.00 -22.90 -9.87
C ALA A 170 2.86 -21.50 -10.53
N VAL A 171 1.65 -20.97 -10.59
CA VAL A 171 1.40 -19.61 -11.08
C VAL A 171 1.96 -18.55 -10.12
N HIS A 172 1.89 -18.79 -8.81
CA HIS A 172 2.54 -17.90 -7.83
C HIS A 172 4.05 -17.85 -8.03
N LEU A 173 4.68 -19.01 -8.24
CA LEU A 173 6.13 -19.09 -8.49
C LEU A 173 6.49 -18.36 -9.78
N GLU A 174 5.79 -18.64 -10.88
CA GLU A 174 5.99 -17.97 -12.17
C GLU A 174 5.88 -16.43 -12.05
N VAL A 175 4.89 -15.94 -11.31
CA VAL A 175 4.72 -14.50 -11.08
C VAL A 175 5.92 -13.91 -10.33
N LEU A 176 6.43 -14.62 -9.34
CA LEU A 176 7.62 -14.17 -8.60
C LEU A 176 8.87 -14.18 -9.48
N GLU A 177 9.05 -15.20 -10.33
CA GLU A 177 10.16 -15.28 -11.28
C GLU A 177 10.11 -14.11 -12.29
N HIS A 178 8.95 -13.84 -12.87
CA HIS A 178 8.75 -12.68 -13.74
C HIS A 178 9.00 -11.35 -13.03
N PHE A 179 8.58 -11.23 -11.76
CA PHE A 179 8.87 -10.03 -10.98
C PHE A 179 10.37 -9.82 -10.78
N LEU A 180 11.15 -10.89 -10.52
CA LEU A 180 12.61 -10.80 -10.40
C LEU A 180 13.26 -10.31 -11.70
N GLU A 181 12.79 -10.80 -12.86
CA GLU A 181 13.25 -10.35 -14.17
C GLU A 181 12.95 -8.86 -14.39
N HIS A 182 11.71 -8.43 -14.12
CA HIS A 182 11.30 -7.03 -14.28
C HIS A 182 12.03 -6.09 -13.32
N ALA A 183 12.29 -6.53 -12.10
CA ALA A 183 13.10 -5.77 -11.14
C ALA A 183 14.51 -5.55 -11.68
N LYS A 184 15.16 -6.62 -12.19
CA LYS A 184 16.49 -6.55 -12.79
C LYS A 184 16.52 -5.64 -14.03
N GLU A 185 15.54 -5.77 -14.94
CA GLU A 185 15.40 -4.90 -16.12
C GLU A 185 15.29 -3.42 -15.72
N SER A 186 14.62 -3.15 -14.60
CA SER A 186 14.45 -1.80 -14.02
C SER A 186 15.61 -1.38 -13.10
N ARG A 187 16.74 -2.11 -13.09
CA ARG A 187 17.96 -1.85 -12.31
C ARG A 187 17.79 -2.02 -10.79
N PHE A 188 16.80 -2.77 -10.35
CA PHE A 188 16.67 -3.15 -8.94
C PHE A 188 17.37 -4.48 -8.64
N THR A 189 17.94 -4.57 -7.45
CA THR A 189 18.38 -5.82 -6.83
C THR A 189 17.38 -6.21 -5.78
N VAL A 190 16.77 -7.40 -5.90
CA VAL A 190 15.84 -7.91 -4.89
C VAL A 190 16.63 -8.45 -3.70
N LEU A 191 16.42 -7.86 -2.52
CA LEU A 191 17.14 -8.18 -1.30
C LEU A 191 16.44 -9.28 -0.47
N GLY A 192 15.14 -9.46 -0.65
CA GLY A 192 14.39 -10.47 0.09
C GLY A 192 12.93 -10.54 -0.30
N LEU A 193 12.27 -11.60 0.18
CA LEU A 193 10.85 -11.87 -0.03
C LEU A 193 10.20 -12.25 1.31
N THR A 194 9.02 -11.71 1.57
CA THR A 194 8.14 -12.13 2.67
C THR A 194 6.69 -12.15 2.20
N TYR A 195 5.78 -12.61 3.04
CA TYR A 195 4.35 -12.68 2.70
C TYR A 195 3.55 -11.57 3.39
N SER A 196 2.42 -11.19 2.77
CA SER A 196 1.49 -10.24 3.36
C SER A 196 0.82 -10.81 4.62
N PRO A 197 0.73 -10.04 5.73
CA PRO A 197 0.05 -10.49 6.96
C PRO A 197 -1.46 -10.55 6.79
N ILE A 198 -2.00 -9.98 5.71
CA ILE A 198 -3.42 -9.93 5.42
C ILE A 198 -3.68 -10.40 3.99
N ARG A 199 -4.78 -11.11 3.81
CA ARG A 199 -5.27 -11.53 2.48
C ARG A 199 -6.03 -10.41 1.79
N GLY A 200 -6.03 -10.43 0.46
CA GLY A 200 -6.91 -9.59 -0.35
C GLY A 200 -8.39 -9.87 -0.06
N PRO A 201 -9.31 -8.96 -0.44
CA PRO A 201 -10.75 -9.10 -0.17
C PRO A 201 -11.34 -10.42 -0.69
N GLU A 202 -10.89 -10.89 -1.84
CA GLU A 202 -11.34 -12.14 -2.48
C GLU A 202 -10.54 -13.37 -2.03
N GLY A 203 -9.54 -13.21 -1.16
CA GLY A 203 -8.74 -14.28 -0.57
C GLY A 203 -7.40 -14.56 -1.25
N ASN A 204 -6.92 -13.69 -2.15
CA ASN A 204 -5.54 -13.74 -2.64
C ASN A 204 -4.54 -13.58 -1.48
N ILE A 205 -3.46 -14.32 -1.57
CA ILE A 205 -2.34 -14.33 -0.61
C ILE A 205 -1.32 -13.29 -1.06
#